data_36e10d7a08727d34b710b7c70ad58ca4
#
_entry.id   36e10d7a08727d34b710b7c70ad58ca4
#
_cell.length_a   1.000
_cell.length_b   1.000
_cell.length_c   1.000
_cell.angle_alpha   90.00
_cell.angle_beta   90.00
_cell.angle_gamma   90.00
#
_symmetry.space_group_name_H-M   'P 1'
#
loop_
_entity.id
_entity.type
_entity.pdbx_description
1 polymer ?
#
loop_
_entity_poly.entity_id
_entity_poly.type
_entity_poly.pdbx_seq_one_letter_code
_entity_poly.pdbx_strand_id
1 'polypeptide(L)'
;MMISSPRQPGNDIHVYLNPLVEYLKMLWADGVETFDVFASKTFTMRAMLFCTINDFPAYGNLSGYSVKGHNACHICEENTIDHQLKYRRKTVYTRHRRFLQSNHPYRRLKKAFNGHQENDDAPIPLNDFQIHEKVNKIHHIFGKTPKKSSAMSPWKKQSIFFDLSYWSKLEVRHYIDVMHVEKNVCDSLIGTLLNIQGKTKDGVNARLDLLEMNIREDLVPREVGKRTYLPPACYTMSRQEKISFCLCLKSVKVPQGYSSNIKILVSRLNATIVTDGYSWNFSKKMFD
;
A
#
# COMPACT_ATOMS: atom_id res chain seq x y z
N MET A 1 14.88 -16.09 7.04
CA MET A 1 15.86 -15.36 7.89
C MET A 1 15.05 -14.47 8.83
N MET A 2 15.21 -14.62 10.14
CA MET A 2 14.57 -13.74 11.12
C MET A 2 15.59 -12.73 11.63
N ILE A 3 15.23 -11.44 11.57
CA ILE A 3 16.04 -10.36 12.13
C ILE A 3 15.59 -10.16 13.58
N SER A 4 16.37 -10.63 14.53
CA SER A 4 16.10 -10.44 15.96
C SER A 4 16.51 -9.04 16.37
N SER A 5 15.59 -8.11 16.31
CA SER A 5 15.79 -6.75 16.80
C SER A 5 14.46 -6.19 17.29
N PRO A 6 14.43 -5.41 18.38
CA PRO A 6 13.21 -4.76 18.85
C PRO A 6 12.74 -3.64 17.91
N ARG A 7 13.55 -3.23 16.93
CA ARG A 7 13.24 -2.20 15.96
C ARG A 7 13.49 -2.70 14.53
N GLN A 8 12.62 -2.31 13.61
CA GLN A 8 12.84 -2.58 12.19
C GLN A 8 14.14 -1.92 11.71
N PRO A 9 14.99 -2.63 10.94
CA PRO A 9 16.27 -2.09 10.47
C PRO A 9 16.11 -0.92 9.48
N GLY A 10 14.91 -0.71 8.92
CA GLY A 10 14.67 0.37 7.98
C GLY A 10 15.63 0.34 6.79
N ASN A 11 16.31 1.46 6.53
CA ASN A 11 17.24 1.56 5.41
C ASN A 11 18.51 0.68 5.59
N ASP A 12 18.83 0.27 6.82
CA ASP A 12 19.99 -0.58 7.11
C ASP A 12 19.72 -2.08 6.88
N ILE A 13 18.55 -2.43 6.33
CA ILE A 13 18.19 -3.81 5.98
C ILE A 13 19.24 -4.50 5.09
N HIS A 14 20.00 -3.75 4.32
CA HIS A 14 21.06 -4.28 3.45
C HIS A 14 22.17 -4.99 4.23
N VAL A 15 22.51 -4.51 5.41
CA VAL A 15 23.50 -5.16 6.29
C VAL A 15 23.07 -6.58 6.63
N TYR A 16 21.76 -6.77 6.89
CA TYR A 16 21.20 -8.07 7.22
C TYR A 16 21.03 -8.98 6.00
N LEU A 17 20.80 -8.39 4.82
CA LEU A 17 20.62 -9.12 3.57
C LEU A 17 21.96 -9.50 2.90
N ASN A 18 23.06 -8.87 3.25
CA ASN A 18 24.35 -9.10 2.62
C ASN A 18 24.73 -10.60 2.58
N PRO A 19 24.63 -11.39 3.66
CA PRO A 19 24.94 -12.82 3.60
C PRO A 19 24.06 -13.59 2.59
N LEU A 20 22.78 -13.22 2.48
CA LEU A 20 21.86 -13.80 1.50
C LEU A 20 22.29 -13.47 0.06
N VAL A 21 22.67 -12.23 -0.19
CA VAL A 21 23.11 -11.78 -1.51
C VAL A 21 24.39 -12.49 -1.93
N GLU A 22 25.37 -12.62 -1.03
CA GLU A 22 26.60 -13.39 -1.30
C GLU A 22 26.30 -14.86 -1.62
N TYR A 23 25.38 -15.46 -0.87
CA TYR A 23 24.95 -16.83 -1.14
C TYR A 23 24.25 -16.98 -2.52
N LEU A 24 23.39 -16.01 -2.88
CA LEU A 24 22.72 -15.99 -4.19
C LEU A 24 23.71 -15.77 -5.35
N LYS A 25 24.78 -14.99 -5.15
CA LYS A 25 25.85 -14.86 -6.14
C LYS A 25 26.51 -16.21 -6.44
N MET A 26 26.86 -16.96 -5.38
CA MET A 26 27.46 -18.29 -5.49
C MET A 26 26.49 -19.28 -6.18
N LEU A 27 25.23 -19.30 -5.76
CA LEU A 27 24.20 -20.18 -6.35
C LEU A 27 23.94 -19.87 -7.84
N TRP A 28 24.08 -18.61 -8.23
CA TRP A 28 23.91 -18.21 -9.63
C TRP A 28 25.13 -18.56 -10.47
N ALA A 29 26.33 -18.25 -10.01
CA ALA A 29 27.58 -18.43 -10.76
C ALA A 29 28.00 -19.89 -10.81
N ASP A 30 28.17 -20.52 -9.66
CA ASP A 30 28.75 -21.85 -9.51
C ASP A 30 27.66 -22.93 -9.40
N GLY A 31 26.60 -22.63 -8.67
CA GLY A 31 25.57 -23.58 -8.29
C GLY A 31 26.02 -24.49 -7.13
N VAL A 32 25.19 -25.46 -6.83
CA VAL A 32 25.44 -26.50 -5.79
C VAL A 32 25.14 -27.87 -6.37
N GLU A 33 26.08 -28.79 -6.19
CA GLU A 33 25.88 -30.16 -6.57
C GLU A 33 24.79 -30.80 -5.69
N THR A 34 23.74 -31.30 -6.32
CA THR A 34 22.55 -31.80 -5.66
C THR A 34 22.18 -33.16 -6.22
N PHE A 35 21.86 -34.12 -5.35
CA PHE A 35 21.44 -35.45 -5.75
C PHE A 35 19.92 -35.52 -5.86
N ASP A 36 19.42 -35.86 -7.06
CA ASP A 36 18.00 -36.16 -7.30
C ASP A 36 17.72 -37.63 -6.96
N VAL A 37 17.03 -37.86 -5.87
CA VAL A 37 16.69 -39.20 -5.37
C VAL A 37 15.80 -39.97 -6.37
N PHE A 38 14.88 -39.27 -7.03
CA PHE A 38 13.97 -39.89 -7.97
C PHE A 38 14.67 -40.32 -9.28
N ALA A 39 15.49 -39.45 -9.83
CA ALA A 39 16.27 -39.76 -11.06
C ALA A 39 17.57 -40.51 -10.76
N SER A 40 17.96 -40.69 -9.50
CA SER A 40 19.24 -41.28 -9.06
C SER A 40 20.44 -40.66 -9.75
N LYS A 41 20.43 -39.32 -9.92
CA LYS A 41 21.48 -38.57 -10.62
C LYS A 41 21.88 -37.35 -9.85
N THR A 42 23.16 -37.00 -9.96
CA THR A 42 23.67 -35.71 -9.45
C THR A 42 23.57 -34.66 -10.56
N PHE A 43 23.16 -33.46 -10.20
CA PHE A 43 23.09 -32.27 -11.07
C PHE A 43 23.54 -31.02 -10.34
N THR A 44 23.99 -30.01 -11.07
CA THR A 44 24.30 -28.71 -10.50
C THR A 44 23.05 -27.85 -10.41
N MET A 45 22.53 -27.66 -9.20
CA MET A 45 21.39 -26.78 -8.93
C MET A 45 21.85 -25.33 -8.90
N ARG A 46 21.23 -24.49 -9.72
CA ARG A 46 21.41 -23.04 -9.69
C ARG A 46 20.12 -22.37 -9.25
N ALA A 47 20.23 -21.28 -8.52
CA ALA A 47 19.07 -20.52 -8.05
C ALA A 47 19.28 -19.04 -8.25
N MET A 48 18.16 -18.33 -8.46
CA MET A 48 18.13 -16.88 -8.56
C MET A 48 16.96 -16.31 -7.77
N LEU A 49 17.13 -15.11 -7.26
CA LEU A 49 16.03 -14.31 -6.74
C LEU A 49 15.34 -13.64 -7.93
N PHE A 50 14.11 -14.05 -8.25
CA PHE A 50 13.37 -13.49 -9.39
C PHE A 50 12.73 -12.15 -9.06
N CYS A 51 12.11 -12.03 -7.88
CA CYS A 51 11.49 -10.79 -7.41
C CYS A 51 11.36 -10.78 -5.89
N THR A 52 10.99 -9.64 -5.33
CA THR A 52 10.53 -9.53 -3.94
C THR A 52 9.09 -9.05 -3.90
N ILE A 53 8.29 -9.56 -2.96
CA ILE A 53 6.91 -9.15 -2.74
C ILE A 53 6.83 -8.50 -1.36
N ASN A 54 6.37 -7.25 -1.29
CA ASN A 54 6.53 -6.42 -0.10
C ASN A 54 5.29 -5.57 0.17
N ASP A 55 5.05 -5.27 1.45
CA ASP A 55 4.23 -4.13 1.78
C ASP A 55 4.93 -2.82 1.37
N PHE A 56 4.20 -1.70 1.37
CA PHE A 56 4.75 -0.45 0.86
C PHE A 56 5.95 0.08 1.68
N PRO A 57 6.00 -0.01 3.02
CA PRO A 57 7.17 0.31 3.80
C PRO A 57 8.39 -0.57 3.50
N ALA A 58 8.22 -1.88 3.40
CA ALA A 58 9.31 -2.81 3.07
C ALA A 58 9.81 -2.60 1.63
N TYR A 59 8.90 -2.34 0.69
CA TYR A 59 9.26 -1.93 -0.67
C TYR A 59 10.26 -0.77 -0.65
N GLY A 60 9.98 0.31 0.12
CA GLY A 60 10.87 1.45 0.22
C GLY A 60 12.22 1.12 0.85
N ASN A 61 12.26 0.22 1.83
CA ASN A 61 13.48 -0.20 2.49
C ASN A 61 14.37 -1.08 1.58
N LEU A 62 13.78 -1.91 0.75
CA LEU A 62 14.49 -2.84 -0.14
C LEU A 62 14.90 -2.16 -1.46
N SER A 63 13.99 -1.46 -2.10
CA SER A 63 14.26 -0.77 -3.37
C SER A 63 15.14 0.47 -3.21
N GLY A 64 15.10 1.11 -2.03
CA GLY A 64 15.72 2.42 -1.79
C GLY A 64 14.86 3.60 -2.19
N TYR A 65 13.63 3.37 -2.68
CA TYR A 65 12.70 4.43 -3.06
C TYR A 65 12.00 5.07 -1.86
N SER A 66 11.68 6.35 -1.96
CA SER A 66 10.97 7.07 -0.90
C SER A 66 9.48 6.79 -0.97
N VAL A 67 8.93 6.09 0.02
CA VAL A 67 7.49 5.77 0.14
C VAL A 67 6.69 6.79 0.94
N LYS A 68 7.27 7.97 1.21
CA LYS A 68 6.64 9.09 1.92
C LYS A 68 7.08 10.41 1.30
N GLY A 69 6.22 11.44 1.41
CA GLY A 69 6.50 12.77 0.87
C GLY A 69 5.84 13.00 -0.48
N HIS A 70 6.28 14.03 -1.20
CA HIS A 70 5.62 14.49 -2.42
C HIS A 70 5.76 13.50 -3.59
N ASN A 71 6.89 12.86 -3.76
CA ASN A 71 7.19 11.96 -4.87
C ASN A 71 7.18 10.47 -4.45
N ALA A 72 6.22 10.04 -3.61
CA ALA A 72 6.22 8.68 -3.08
C ALA A 72 5.61 7.61 -4.01
N CYS A 73 5.14 7.97 -5.19
CA CYS A 73 4.68 7.01 -6.18
C CYS A 73 5.84 6.52 -7.04
N HIS A 74 6.26 5.27 -6.87
CA HIS A 74 7.36 4.66 -7.61
C HIS A 74 7.09 4.46 -9.11
N ILE A 75 5.84 4.59 -9.55
CA ILE A 75 5.46 4.56 -10.97
C ILE A 75 5.56 5.95 -11.58
N CYS A 76 5.08 6.96 -10.85
CA CYS A 76 5.04 8.34 -11.32
C CYS A 76 6.35 9.08 -11.07
N GLU A 77 7.12 8.67 -10.07
CA GLU A 77 8.34 9.33 -9.59
C GLU A 77 8.17 10.86 -9.47
N GLU A 78 8.93 11.62 -10.23
CA GLU A 78 8.89 13.09 -10.26
C GLU A 78 7.57 13.64 -10.84
N ASN A 79 6.83 12.82 -11.61
CA ASN A 79 5.49 13.15 -12.14
C ASN A 79 4.36 12.81 -11.15
N THR A 80 4.69 12.53 -9.90
CA THR A 80 3.69 12.34 -8.84
C THR A 80 2.98 13.66 -8.60
N ILE A 81 1.64 13.63 -8.62
CA ILE A 81 0.83 14.79 -8.31
C ILE A 81 0.20 14.57 -6.94
N ASP A 82 0.61 15.38 -6.00
CA ASP A 82 0.19 15.29 -4.61
C ASP A 82 -0.58 16.54 -4.17
N HIS A 83 -1.28 16.40 -3.05
CA HIS A 83 -1.94 17.48 -2.35
C HIS A 83 -1.80 17.29 -0.85
N GLN A 84 -1.38 18.36 -0.15
CA GLN A 84 -1.25 18.36 1.30
C GLN A 84 -2.60 18.75 1.93
N LEU A 85 -3.27 17.78 2.56
CA LEU A 85 -4.54 18.01 3.24
C LEU A 85 -4.36 18.93 4.45
N LYS A 86 -5.15 20.00 4.50
CA LYS A 86 -5.05 21.05 5.51
C LYS A 86 -5.48 20.57 6.91
N TYR A 87 -6.61 19.88 6.99
CA TYR A 87 -7.21 19.48 8.27
C TYR A 87 -6.69 18.14 8.76
N ARG A 88 -6.49 17.17 7.87
CA ARG A 88 -5.93 15.86 8.22
C ARG A 88 -4.40 15.84 8.26
N ARG A 89 -3.73 16.87 7.75
CA ARG A 89 -2.26 17.00 7.70
C ARG A 89 -1.56 15.79 7.08
N LYS A 90 -2.14 15.25 6.01
CA LYS A 90 -1.62 14.12 5.26
C LYS A 90 -1.41 14.49 3.81
N THR A 91 -0.36 13.97 3.21
CA THR A 91 -0.17 14.05 1.76
C THR A 91 -1.03 12.98 1.10
N VAL A 92 -1.83 13.36 0.13
CA VAL A 92 -2.61 12.46 -0.74
C VAL A 92 -2.16 12.62 -2.17
N TYR A 93 -2.26 11.54 -2.94
CA TYR A 93 -1.88 11.55 -4.34
C TYR A 93 -3.14 11.58 -5.18
N THR A 94 -3.13 12.42 -6.21
CA THR A 94 -4.31 12.70 -7.03
C THR A 94 -4.10 12.25 -8.48
N ARG A 95 -5.13 12.44 -9.30
CA ARG A 95 -5.09 12.17 -10.74
C ARG A 95 -4.89 10.69 -11.11
N HIS A 96 -5.36 9.76 -10.27
CA HIS A 96 -5.29 8.32 -10.56
C HIS A 96 -6.09 7.91 -11.81
N ARG A 97 -7.07 8.71 -12.24
CA ARG A 97 -7.87 8.43 -13.45
C ARG A 97 -7.04 8.40 -14.74
N ARG A 98 -5.86 9.02 -14.75
CA ARG A 98 -4.92 8.94 -15.89
C ARG A 98 -4.40 7.53 -16.18
N PHE A 99 -4.50 6.61 -15.18
CA PHE A 99 -4.14 5.20 -15.36
C PHE A 99 -5.26 4.35 -15.97
N LEU A 100 -6.47 4.89 -16.11
CA LEU A 100 -7.54 4.25 -16.85
C LEU A 100 -7.32 4.44 -18.36
N GLN A 101 -7.90 3.56 -19.17
CA GLN A 101 -7.88 3.69 -20.62
C GLN A 101 -8.41 5.08 -21.04
N SER A 102 -7.88 5.65 -22.12
CA SER A 102 -8.21 7.01 -22.58
C SER A 102 -9.70 7.23 -22.84
N ASN A 103 -10.42 6.18 -23.27
CA ASN A 103 -11.87 6.22 -23.53
C ASN A 103 -12.72 5.88 -22.30
N HIS A 104 -12.13 5.59 -21.13
CA HIS A 104 -12.87 5.15 -19.95
C HIS A 104 -13.85 6.24 -19.46
N PRO A 105 -15.14 5.89 -19.18
CA PRO A 105 -16.15 6.86 -18.77
C PRO A 105 -15.75 7.71 -17.57
N TYR A 106 -15.08 7.16 -16.58
CA TYR A 106 -14.64 7.89 -15.38
C TYR A 106 -13.65 9.02 -15.68
N ARG A 107 -12.91 8.97 -16.77
CA ARG A 107 -12.02 10.08 -17.18
C ARG A 107 -12.81 11.33 -17.55
N ARG A 108 -14.06 11.18 -18.06
CA ARG A 108 -14.95 12.26 -18.48
C ARG A 108 -15.78 12.85 -17.33
N LEU A 109 -15.98 12.09 -16.24
CA LEU A 109 -16.77 12.56 -15.10
C LEU A 109 -16.05 13.71 -14.38
N LYS A 110 -16.76 14.83 -14.21
CA LYS A 110 -16.24 16.04 -13.55
C LYS A 110 -16.70 16.11 -12.09
N LYS A 111 -18.03 16.21 -11.87
CA LYS A 111 -18.64 16.44 -10.54
C LYS A 111 -18.37 15.35 -9.52
N ALA A 112 -18.22 14.08 -9.96
CA ALA A 112 -17.94 12.95 -9.09
C ALA A 112 -16.49 12.94 -8.56
N PHE A 113 -15.63 13.81 -9.10
CA PHE A 113 -14.22 13.90 -8.77
C PHE A 113 -13.84 15.36 -8.47
N ASN A 114 -12.80 15.87 -9.07
CA ASN A 114 -12.22 17.19 -8.81
C ASN A 114 -12.74 18.32 -9.73
N GLY A 115 -13.91 18.17 -10.34
CA GLY A 115 -14.50 19.17 -11.24
C GLY A 115 -13.93 19.19 -12.66
N HIS A 116 -12.84 18.47 -12.93
CA HIS A 116 -12.15 18.46 -14.22
C HIS A 116 -12.21 17.08 -14.90
N GLN A 117 -12.16 17.09 -16.23
CA GLN A 117 -11.95 15.89 -17.03
C GLN A 117 -10.46 15.50 -16.95
N GLU A 118 -10.19 14.19 -16.96
CA GLU A 118 -8.81 13.68 -16.98
C GLU A 118 -8.38 13.40 -18.41
N ASN A 119 -7.52 14.25 -18.95
CA ASN A 119 -7.03 14.14 -20.32
C ASN A 119 -5.59 13.62 -20.41
N ASP A 120 -4.84 13.69 -19.31
CA ASP A 120 -3.44 13.29 -19.30
C ASP A 120 -3.29 11.76 -19.28
N ASP A 121 -2.27 11.28 -19.93
CA ASP A 121 -1.91 9.87 -19.89
C ASP A 121 -1.07 9.54 -18.64
N ALA A 122 -1.09 8.26 -18.28
CA ALA A 122 -0.24 7.76 -17.21
C ALA A 122 1.24 7.90 -17.60
N PRO A 123 2.12 8.29 -16.68
CA PRO A 123 3.55 8.24 -16.93
C PRO A 123 3.98 6.80 -17.19
N ILE A 124 4.92 6.62 -18.11
CA ILE A 124 5.51 5.33 -18.41
C ILE A 124 6.51 4.99 -17.29
N PRO A 125 6.37 3.86 -16.61
CA PRO A 125 7.33 3.45 -15.59
C PRO A 125 8.74 3.31 -16.17
N LEU A 126 9.75 3.67 -15.42
CA LEU A 126 11.13 3.46 -15.82
C LEU A 126 11.45 1.97 -15.88
N ASN A 127 12.20 1.58 -16.89
CA ASN A 127 12.76 0.23 -16.95
C ASN A 127 13.96 0.08 -15.98
N ASP A 128 14.39 -1.14 -15.78
CA ASP A 128 15.38 -1.49 -14.78
C ASP A 128 16.77 -0.92 -15.06
N PHE A 129 17.12 -0.81 -16.30
CA PHE A 129 18.37 -0.16 -16.71
C PHE A 129 18.36 1.33 -16.37
N GLN A 130 17.27 2.03 -16.68
CA GLN A 130 17.12 3.47 -16.36
C GLN A 130 17.14 3.72 -14.85
N ILE A 131 16.51 2.83 -14.07
CA ILE A 131 16.56 2.94 -12.60
C ILE A 131 17.99 2.68 -12.11
N HIS A 132 18.68 1.67 -12.62
CA HIS A 132 20.06 1.40 -12.23
C HIS A 132 20.97 2.61 -12.52
N GLU A 133 20.83 3.25 -13.69
CA GLU A 133 21.57 4.48 -14.00
C GLU A 133 21.29 5.64 -13.01
N LYS A 134 20.04 5.75 -12.52
CA LYS A 134 19.69 6.77 -11.52
C LYS A 134 20.29 6.47 -10.14
N VAL A 135 20.37 5.21 -9.74
CA VAL A 135 20.72 4.85 -8.36
C VAL A 135 22.18 4.44 -8.16
N ASN A 136 22.92 4.07 -9.21
CA ASN A 136 24.32 3.60 -9.12
C ASN A 136 25.29 4.63 -8.56
N LYS A 137 24.91 5.93 -8.59
CA LYS A 137 25.70 7.05 -8.05
C LYS A 137 25.34 7.42 -6.62
N ILE A 138 24.35 6.74 -6.03
CA ILE A 138 23.86 7.07 -4.69
C ILE A 138 24.66 6.29 -3.65
N HIS A 139 25.54 6.98 -2.94
CA HIS A 139 26.27 6.39 -1.83
C HIS A 139 25.46 6.48 -0.55
N HIS A 140 25.20 5.34 0.08
CA HIS A 140 24.51 5.23 1.36
C HIS A 140 25.48 4.82 2.46
N ILE A 141 25.44 5.55 3.59
CA ILE A 141 26.25 5.24 4.78
C ILE A 141 25.33 4.57 5.81
N PHE A 142 25.59 3.30 6.11
CA PHE A 142 24.82 2.53 7.08
C PHE A 142 25.07 3.01 8.51
N GLY A 143 24.08 2.82 9.39
CA GLY A 143 24.18 3.11 10.82
C GLY A 143 24.26 4.60 11.19
N LYS A 144 24.21 5.52 10.25
CA LYS A 144 24.19 6.97 10.50
C LYS A 144 22.93 7.58 9.96
N THR A 145 22.35 8.53 10.72
CA THR A 145 21.26 9.34 10.21
C THR A 145 21.78 10.17 9.02
N PRO A 146 21.28 10.00 7.81
CA PRO A 146 21.74 10.76 6.67
C PRO A 146 21.55 12.25 6.97
N LYS A 147 22.58 13.07 6.79
CA LYS A 147 22.38 14.51 6.65
C LYS A 147 21.39 14.68 5.50
N LYS A 148 20.32 15.45 5.71
CA LYS A 148 19.35 15.77 4.66
C LYS A 148 20.11 16.12 3.40
N SER A 149 20.16 15.23 2.44
CA SER A 149 20.69 15.56 1.14
C SER A 149 19.72 16.56 0.54
N SER A 150 20.21 17.65 0.05
CA SER A 150 19.43 18.67 -0.66
C SER A 150 18.95 18.19 -2.04
N ALA A 151 19.24 16.95 -2.41
CA ALA A 151 18.85 16.37 -3.68
C ALA A 151 17.35 16.05 -3.68
N MET A 152 16.64 16.62 -4.64
CA MET A 152 15.19 16.40 -4.88
C MET A 152 14.86 14.97 -5.36
N SER A 153 15.83 14.06 -5.42
CA SER A 153 15.61 12.69 -5.88
C SER A 153 14.77 11.88 -4.88
N PRO A 154 13.74 11.17 -5.33
CA PRO A 154 12.98 10.26 -4.48
C PRO A 154 13.76 9.01 -4.07
N TRP A 155 14.90 8.75 -4.71
CA TRP A 155 15.78 7.62 -4.40
C TRP A 155 16.76 7.96 -3.27
N LYS A 156 16.80 7.11 -2.23
CA LYS A 156 17.64 7.30 -1.03
C LYS A 156 18.92 6.51 -1.07
N LYS A 157 18.92 5.39 -1.77
CA LYS A 157 20.04 4.45 -1.87
C LYS A 157 19.82 3.51 -3.05
N GLN A 158 20.91 2.87 -3.48
CA GLN A 158 20.83 1.72 -4.38
C GLN A 158 20.39 0.47 -3.60
N SER A 159 19.54 -0.37 -4.19
CA SER A 159 19.21 -1.67 -3.62
C SER A 159 20.43 -2.60 -3.63
N ILE A 160 20.65 -3.35 -2.54
CA ILE A 160 21.71 -4.36 -2.46
C ILE A 160 21.58 -5.45 -3.55
N PHE A 161 20.39 -5.69 -4.02
CA PHE A 161 20.16 -6.69 -5.05
C PHE A 161 20.78 -6.33 -6.41
N PHE A 162 21.16 -5.07 -6.64
CA PHE A 162 21.96 -4.71 -7.82
C PHE A 162 23.37 -5.31 -7.81
N ASP A 163 23.83 -5.86 -6.69
CA ASP A 163 25.05 -6.66 -6.62
C ASP A 163 24.91 -8.02 -7.31
N LEU A 164 23.69 -8.47 -7.59
CA LEU A 164 23.39 -9.66 -8.39
C LEU A 164 23.45 -9.30 -9.87
N SER A 165 24.33 -9.96 -10.64
CA SER A 165 24.65 -9.62 -12.02
C SER A 165 23.46 -9.66 -12.99
N TYR A 166 22.40 -10.38 -12.62
CA TYR A 166 21.18 -10.52 -13.42
C TYR A 166 20.07 -9.54 -13.01
N TRP A 167 20.17 -8.89 -11.82
CA TRP A 167 19.08 -8.10 -11.24
C TRP A 167 18.65 -6.91 -12.10
N SER A 168 19.61 -6.22 -12.72
CA SER A 168 19.34 -5.09 -13.63
C SER A 168 18.70 -5.47 -14.96
N LYS A 169 18.62 -6.79 -15.25
CA LYS A 169 18.03 -7.34 -16.48
C LYS A 169 16.61 -7.88 -16.27
N LEU A 170 16.12 -7.89 -15.02
CA LEU A 170 14.77 -8.35 -14.71
C LEU A 170 13.77 -7.25 -15.06
N GLU A 171 12.67 -7.60 -15.71
CA GLU A 171 11.59 -6.66 -16.04
C GLU A 171 10.88 -6.17 -14.77
N VAL A 172 10.77 -7.01 -13.76
CA VAL A 172 10.17 -6.66 -12.48
C VAL A 172 11.01 -7.20 -11.33
N ARG A 173 11.39 -6.34 -10.41
CA ARG A 173 12.25 -6.66 -9.25
C ARG A 173 11.54 -6.63 -7.93
N HIS A 174 10.68 -5.65 -7.74
CA HIS A 174 9.96 -5.42 -6.50
C HIS A 174 8.47 -5.27 -6.78
N TYR A 175 7.67 -6.16 -6.20
CA TYR A 175 6.22 -6.10 -6.25
C TYR A 175 5.65 -5.54 -4.96
N ILE A 176 4.52 -4.88 -5.07
CA ILE A 176 3.68 -4.57 -3.92
C ILE A 176 2.81 -5.78 -3.60
N ASP A 177 2.74 -6.15 -2.33
CA ASP A 177 1.86 -7.20 -1.84
C ASP A 177 0.40 -6.81 -2.05
N VAL A 178 -0.23 -7.44 -3.04
CA VAL A 178 -1.62 -7.17 -3.42
C VAL A 178 -2.57 -7.54 -2.26
N MET A 179 -2.31 -8.62 -1.53
CA MET A 179 -3.14 -9.04 -0.41
C MET A 179 -3.14 -7.99 0.71
N HIS A 180 -1.97 -7.38 0.98
CA HIS A 180 -1.87 -6.29 1.96
C HIS A 180 -2.62 -5.02 1.50
N VAL A 181 -2.57 -4.70 0.21
CA VAL A 181 -3.32 -3.58 -0.38
C VAL A 181 -4.82 -3.84 -0.28
N GLU A 182 -5.29 -5.01 -0.69
CA GLU A 182 -6.71 -5.41 -0.63
C GLU A 182 -7.23 -5.37 0.81
N LYS A 183 -6.46 -5.89 1.77
CA LYS A 183 -6.78 -5.79 3.19
C LYS A 183 -7.00 -4.34 3.62
N ASN A 184 -6.10 -3.43 3.28
CA ASN A 184 -6.19 -2.02 3.66
C ASN A 184 -7.40 -1.33 3.00
N VAL A 185 -7.73 -1.69 1.76
CA VAL A 185 -8.92 -1.19 1.05
C VAL A 185 -10.19 -1.70 1.73
N CYS A 186 -10.29 -3.00 1.98
CA CYS A 186 -11.43 -3.61 2.68
C CYS A 186 -11.64 -3.01 4.06
N ASP A 187 -10.60 -2.86 4.88
CA ASP A 187 -10.65 -2.23 6.20
C ASP A 187 -11.20 -0.80 6.12
N SER A 188 -10.76 -0.04 5.12
CA SER A 188 -11.19 1.33 4.91
C SER A 188 -12.65 1.42 4.46
N LEU A 189 -13.07 0.54 3.53
CA LEU A 189 -14.44 0.48 3.03
C LEU A 189 -15.41 0.04 4.12
N ILE A 190 -15.16 -1.09 4.76
CA ILE A 190 -16.03 -1.63 5.84
C ILE A 190 -16.09 -0.64 7.00
N GLY A 191 -14.94 -0.09 7.39
CA GLY A 191 -14.87 0.91 8.46
C GLY A 191 -15.70 2.16 8.16
N THR A 192 -15.78 2.58 6.90
CA THR A 192 -16.55 3.75 6.48
C THR A 192 -18.03 3.42 6.32
N LEU A 193 -18.39 2.32 5.66
CA LEU A 193 -19.77 1.88 5.46
C LEU A 193 -20.50 1.65 6.80
N LEU A 194 -19.84 0.98 7.73
CA LEU A 194 -20.41 0.71 9.05
C LEU A 194 -20.21 1.88 10.05
N ASN A 195 -19.50 2.93 9.66
CA ASN A 195 -19.14 4.08 10.50
C ASN A 195 -18.42 3.65 11.80
N ILE A 196 -17.43 2.77 11.68
CA ILE A 196 -16.69 2.28 12.84
C ILE A 196 -15.74 3.34 13.36
N GLN A 197 -15.86 3.68 14.63
CA GLN A 197 -15.02 4.69 15.27
C GLN A 197 -13.52 4.36 15.13
N GLY A 198 -12.70 5.31 14.70
CA GLY A 198 -11.27 5.15 14.47
C GLY A 198 -10.91 4.42 13.16
N LYS A 199 -11.88 3.81 12.47
CA LYS A 199 -11.68 3.13 11.18
C LYS A 199 -12.31 3.88 10.00
N THR A 200 -13.42 4.56 10.24
CA THR A 200 -14.08 5.36 9.20
C THR A 200 -13.10 6.37 8.60
N LYS A 201 -13.16 6.52 7.29
CA LYS A 201 -12.42 7.55 6.55
C LYS A 201 -13.26 8.82 6.35
N ASP A 202 -14.54 8.77 6.70
CA ASP A 202 -15.48 9.88 6.63
C ASP A 202 -15.67 10.51 8.02
N GLY A 203 -15.19 11.72 8.19
CA GLY A 203 -15.30 12.49 9.42
C GLY A 203 -15.18 13.98 9.11
N VAL A 204 -15.41 14.83 10.11
CA VAL A 204 -15.41 16.30 9.96
C VAL A 204 -14.18 16.79 9.18
N ASN A 205 -12.98 16.43 9.62
CA ASN A 205 -11.74 16.87 8.97
C ASN A 205 -11.62 16.36 7.54
N ALA A 206 -12.11 15.15 7.24
CA ALA A 206 -12.08 14.61 5.87
C ALA A 206 -12.99 15.42 4.93
N ARG A 207 -14.17 15.80 5.41
CA ARG A 207 -15.12 16.61 4.63
C ARG A 207 -14.69 18.05 4.47
N LEU A 208 -14.02 18.62 5.47
CA LEU A 208 -13.40 19.93 5.35
C LEU A 208 -12.24 19.94 4.34
N ASP A 209 -11.45 18.86 4.28
CA ASP A 209 -10.42 18.70 3.25
C ASP A 209 -11.04 18.58 1.86
N LEU A 210 -12.17 17.84 1.70
CA LEU A 210 -12.90 17.76 0.43
C LEU A 210 -13.42 19.13 -0.01
N LEU A 211 -13.95 19.91 0.90
CA LEU A 211 -14.41 21.27 0.63
C LEU A 211 -13.26 22.17 0.15
N GLU A 212 -12.11 22.12 0.82
CA GLU A 212 -10.92 22.88 0.45
C GLU A 212 -10.40 22.52 -0.95
N MET A 213 -10.55 21.25 -1.32
CA MET A 213 -10.20 20.75 -2.66
C MET A 213 -11.31 21.00 -3.71
N ASN A 214 -12.40 21.66 -3.37
CA ASN A 214 -13.61 21.85 -4.22
C ASN A 214 -14.22 20.51 -4.71
N ILE A 215 -14.21 19.51 -3.83
CA ILE A 215 -14.75 18.18 -4.11
C ILE A 215 -15.93 17.92 -3.18
N ARG A 216 -17.09 17.51 -3.75
CA ARG A 216 -18.27 17.10 -2.99
C ARG A 216 -18.76 18.16 -1.99
N GLU A 217 -19.02 19.34 -2.46
CA GLU A 217 -19.60 20.45 -1.68
C GLU A 217 -20.93 20.08 -1.01
N ASP A 218 -21.66 19.12 -1.55
CA ASP A 218 -22.89 18.56 -0.98
C ASP A 218 -22.68 17.91 0.40
N LEU A 219 -21.44 17.53 0.74
CA LEU A 219 -21.08 16.86 1.99
C LEU A 219 -20.53 17.80 3.07
N VAL A 220 -20.58 19.11 2.86
CA VAL A 220 -20.03 20.10 3.81
C VAL A 220 -20.63 19.92 5.20
N PRO A 221 -19.81 19.84 6.26
CA PRO A 221 -20.28 19.80 7.64
C PRO A 221 -21.12 21.05 7.97
N ARG A 222 -22.24 20.88 8.66
CA ARG A 222 -23.12 21.96 9.09
C ARG A 222 -23.16 22.06 10.59
N GLU A 223 -23.09 23.27 11.12
CA GLU A 223 -23.27 23.50 12.54
C GLU A 223 -24.78 23.57 12.87
N VAL A 224 -25.21 22.72 13.81
CA VAL A 224 -26.58 22.68 14.31
C VAL A 224 -26.53 22.82 15.81
N GLY A 225 -26.71 24.06 16.31
CA GLY A 225 -26.51 24.41 17.70
C GLY A 225 -25.05 24.21 18.12
N LYS A 226 -24.82 23.37 19.15
CA LYS A 226 -23.47 23.05 19.65
C LYS A 226 -22.83 21.78 18.97
N ARG A 227 -23.49 21.20 17.99
CA ARG A 227 -23.05 19.93 17.34
C ARG A 227 -22.79 20.15 15.88
N THR A 228 -21.75 19.49 15.36
CA THR A 228 -21.48 19.43 13.92
C THR A 228 -22.25 18.27 13.31
N TYR A 229 -23.14 18.59 12.38
CA TYR A 229 -23.90 17.61 11.61
C TYR A 229 -23.16 17.31 10.31
N LEU A 230 -23.03 16.01 9.99
CA LEU A 230 -22.48 15.52 8.73
C LEU A 230 -23.62 15.07 7.84
N PRO A 231 -23.91 15.77 6.70
CA PRO A 231 -24.93 15.33 5.76
C PRO A 231 -24.69 13.89 5.29
N PRO A 232 -25.73 13.06 5.09
CA PRO A 232 -25.55 11.70 4.63
C PRO A 232 -24.92 11.67 3.25
N ALA A 233 -23.89 10.86 3.08
CA ALA A 233 -23.28 10.55 1.78
C ALA A 233 -24.00 9.37 1.12
N CYS A 234 -23.77 9.15 -0.17
CA CYS A 234 -24.36 8.03 -0.91
C CYS A 234 -24.01 6.64 -0.35
N TYR A 235 -22.92 6.57 0.43
CA TYR A 235 -22.47 5.35 1.11
C TYR A 235 -22.88 5.30 2.60
N THR A 236 -23.62 6.28 3.09
CA THR A 236 -24.09 6.29 4.49
C THR A 236 -25.25 5.32 4.64
N MET A 237 -24.99 4.20 5.28
CA MET A 237 -25.99 3.15 5.50
C MET A 237 -26.90 3.49 6.69
N SER A 238 -28.19 3.29 6.51
CA SER A 238 -29.17 3.23 7.60
C SER A 238 -28.90 2.04 8.52
N ARG A 239 -29.52 2.03 9.69
CA ARG A 239 -29.41 0.91 10.63
C ARG A 239 -29.83 -0.41 9.99
N GLN A 240 -30.91 -0.42 9.22
CA GLN A 240 -31.42 -1.63 8.55
C GLN A 240 -30.47 -2.13 7.48
N GLU A 241 -29.90 -1.24 6.68
CA GLU A 241 -28.90 -1.60 5.67
C GLU A 241 -27.63 -2.16 6.29
N LYS A 242 -27.16 -1.61 7.41
CA LYS A 242 -26.02 -2.17 8.16
C LYS A 242 -26.29 -3.59 8.65
N ILE A 243 -27.49 -3.85 9.18
CA ILE A 243 -27.89 -5.19 9.61
C ILE A 243 -27.90 -6.15 8.42
N SER A 244 -28.53 -5.76 7.31
CA SER A 244 -28.58 -6.57 6.09
C SER A 244 -27.20 -6.87 5.54
N PHE A 245 -26.32 -5.88 5.52
CA PHE A 245 -24.91 -6.04 5.10
C PHE A 245 -24.17 -7.03 6.01
N CYS A 246 -24.32 -6.90 7.33
CA CYS A 246 -23.71 -7.83 8.28
C CYS A 246 -24.26 -9.26 8.14
N LEU A 247 -25.56 -9.44 7.85
CA LEU A 247 -26.14 -10.75 7.58
C LEU A 247 -25.58 -11.35 6.29
N CYS A 248 -25.40 -10.55 5.25
CA CYS A 248 -24.75 -10.97 4.01
C CYS A 248 -23.33 -11.48 4.28
N LEU A 249 -22.51 -10.72 5.00
CA LEU A 249 -21.14 -11.14 5.38
C LEU A 249 -21.14 -12.43 6.20
N LYS A 250 -22.12 -12.62 7.09
CA LYS A 250 -22.27 -13.84 7.89
C LYS A 250 -22.59 -15.08 7.02
N SER A 251 -23.25 -14.88 5.88
CA SER A 251 -23.62 -15.96 4.96
C SER A 251 -22.48 -16.41 4.05
N VAL A 252 -21.38 -15.62 3.95
CA VAL A 252 -20.23 -15.96 3.11
C VAL A 252 -19.64 -17.30 3.55
N LYS A 253 -19.52 -18.21 2.61
CA LYS A 253 -18.88 -19.51 2.80
C LYS A 253 -17.44 -19.42 2.31
N VAL A 254 -16.50 -19.78 3.15
CA VAL A 254 -15.08 -19.89 2.82
C VAL A 254 -14.59 -21.31 3.08
N PRO A 255 -13.62 -21.83 2.33
CA PRO A 255 -13.02 -23.13 2.61
C PRO A 255 -12.43 -23.18 4.03
N GLN A 256 -12.44 -24.36 4.62
CA GLN A 256 -11.87 -24.56 5.96
C GLN A 256 -10.36 -24.24 5.95
N GLY A 257 -9.91 -23.46 6.92
CA GLY A 257 -8.50 -23.04 7.03
C GLY A 257 -8.08 -21.89 6.10
N TYR A 258 -8.99 -21.35 5.27
CA TYR A 258 -8.66 -20.30 4.31
C TYR A 258 -8.77 -18.88 4.88
N SER A 259 -9.60 -18.67 5.88
CA SER A 259 -9.72 -17.37 6.56
C SER A 259 -10.20 -17.52 7.99
N SER A 260 -10.02 -16.46 8.78
CA SER A 260 -10.61 -16.31 10.11
C SER A 260 -12.13 -16.42 10.04
N ASN A 261 -12.76 -16.89 11.10
CA ASN A 261 -14.21 -17.09 11.14
C ASN A 261 -14.97 -15.75 11.12
N ILE A 262 -15.24 -15.26 9.91
CA ILE A 262 -15.97 -13.99 9.67
C ILE A 262 -17.34 -13.96 10.39
N LYS A 263 -17.97 -15.12 10.60
CA LYS A 263 -19.27 -15.22 11.30
C LYS A 263 -19.19 -14.77 12.75
N ILE A 264 -18.11 -15.13 13.46
CA ILE A 264 -17.89 -14.69 14.85
C ILE A 264 -17.67 -13.18 14.90
N LEU A 265 -16.90 -12.65 13.98
CA LEU A 265 -16.59 -11.21 13.91
C LEU A 265 -17.83 -10.39 13.60
N VAL A 266 -18.65 -10.84 12.65
CA VAL A 266 -19.91 -10.17 12.27
C VAL A 266 -20.95 -10.30 13.38
N SER A 267 -21.03 -11.41 14.11
CA SER A 267 -21.94 -11.54 15.26
C SER A 267 -21.61 -10.54 16.37
N ARG A 268 -20.33 -10.25 16.60
CA ARG A 268 -19.89 -9.23 17.54
C ARG A 268 -20.19 -7.81 17.05
N LEU A 269 -20.05 -7.56 15.73
CA LEU A 269 -20.43 -6.29 15.09
C LEU A 269 -21.93 -6.02 15.22
N ASN A 270 -22.78 -7.03 14.98
CA ASN A 270 -24.22 -6.91 15.14
C ASN A 270 -24.60 -6.52 16.57
N ALA A 271 -23.97 -7.12 17.58
CA ALA A 271 -24.16 -6.72 18.97
C ALA A 271 -23.82 -5.25 19.20
N THR A 272 -22.72 -4.74 18.60
CA THR A 272 -22.30 -3.34 18.74
C THR A 272 -23.20 -2.37 17.97
N ILE A 273 -23.71 -2.74 16.80
CA ILE A 273 -24.66 -1.93 16.00
C ILE A 273 -26.01 -1.83 16.72
N VAL A 274 -26.37 -2.85 17.52
CA VAL A 274 -27.62 -2.89 18.28
C VAL A 274 -27.53 -2.14 19.61
N THR A 275 -26.36 -2.10 20.23
CA THR A 275 -26.14 -1.56 21.60
C THR A 275 -25.33 -0.27 21.58
N ASP A 276 -25.66 0.74 20.83
CA ASP A 276 -24.98 2.06 20.80
C ASP A 276 -23.84 2.22 21.84
N GLY A 277 -22.57 2.13 21.40
CA GLY A 277 -21.55 2.85 22.15
C GLY A 277 -20.24 2.20 22.57
N TYR A 278 -19.77 1.09 22.05
CA TYR A 278 -18.41 0.63 22.38
C TYR A 278 -17.50 0.45 21.17
N SER A 279 -16.30 1.08 21.26
CA SER A 279 -15.24 1.01 20.26
C SER A 279 -14.61 -0.40 20.20
N TRP A 280 -14.62 -1.03 19.03
CA TRP A 280 -13.98 -2.31 18.82
C TRP A 280 -12.80 -2.22 17.86
N ASN A 281 -11.66 -2.83 18.24
CA ASN A 281 -10.49 -3.00 17.37
C ASN A 281 -10.74 -4.12 16.35
N PHE A 282 -11.31 -3.77 15.21
CA PHE A 282 -11.66 -4.69 14.13
C PHE A 282 -10.42 -5.27 13.41
N SER A 283 -9.34 -4.49 13.31
CA SER A 283 -8.18 -4.83 12.49
C SER A 283 -7.29 -5.95 13.01
N LYS A 284 -7.33 -6.21 14.32
CA LYS A 284 -6.39 -7.18 14.92
C LYS A 284 -6.89 -8.62 14.92
N LYS A 285 -8.15 -8.86 14.56
CA LYS A 285 -8.78 -10.20 14.65
C LYS A 285 -9.47 -10.68 13.37
N MET A 286 -9.45 -9.94 12.29
CA MET A 286 -10.04 -10.40 11.03
C MET A 286 -9.03 -11.15 10.14
N PHE A 287 -7.73 -11.01 10.46
CA PHE A 287 -6.64 -11.52 9.64
C PHE A 287 -5.50 -12.19 10.46
N ASP A 288 -5.69 -12.41 11.78
CA ASP A 288 -4.91 -13.34 12.60
C ASP A 288 -5.68 -14.72 12.58
#